data_efb4fc27239e52b0b09d9ce24c08e7fb
#
_entry.id   efb4fc27239e52b0b09d9ce24c08e7fb
#
_cell.length_a   1.000
_cell.length_b   1.000
_cell.length_c   1.000
_cell.angle_alpha   90.00
_cell.angle_beta   90.00
_cell.angle_gamma   90.00
#
_symmetry.space_group_name_H-M   'P 1'
#
loop_
_entity.id
_entity.type
_entity.pdbx_description
1 polymer ?
#
loop_
_entity_poly.entity_id
_entity_poly.type
_entity_poly.pdbx_seq_one_letter_code
_entity_poly.pdbx_strand_id
1 'polypeptide(L)'
;MTAAATVAALVLAGIVAGATPRLTVQPTSIARGGVVTVSGKGCRAGDLAYLISPPFVGNAFVAHSVATRARSNGSFSRRVHIRTSIHAGRYLITARCGGGNLGVSARLRVY
;
A
#
# COMPACT_ATOMS: atom_id res chain seq x y z
N MET A 1 -12.92 13.61 39.67
CA MET A 1 -12.67 13.34 39.19
C MET A 1 -12.59 13.04 38.26
N THR A 2 -12.43 13.16 38.24
CA THR A 2 -12.26 12.94 37.57
C THR A 2 -12.10 12.47 36.51
N ALA A 3 -12.13 12.34 36.39
CA ALA A 3 -11.84 11.89 35.53
C ALA A 3 -12.15 11.64 34.46
N ALA A 4 -12.52 11.97 34.33
CA ALA A 4 -12.62 11.74 33.42
C ALA A 4 -12.29 11.76 32.36
N ALA A 5 -12.24 12.31 32.46
CA ALA A 5 -11.81 12.48 31.49
C ALA A 5 -11.16 11.85 30.81
N THR A 6 -10.73 11.55 31.18
CA THR A 6 -10.01 11.01 30.58
C THR A 6 -10.20 10.19 29.69
N VAL A 7 -10.70 10.11 29.72
CA VAL A 7 -10.71 9.39 28.96
C VAL A 7 -10.95 9.39 27.81
N ALA A 8 -11.37 10.03 27.85
CA ALA A 8 -11.53 10.14 26.86
C ALA A 8 -10.82 10.14 25.98
N ALA A 9 -10.27 10.51 26.26
CA ALA A 9 -9.50 10.66 25.48
C ALA A 9 -9.05 9.59 24.98
N LEU A 10 -8.96 9.13 25.19
CA LEU A 10 -8.38 8.28 24.77
C LEU A 10 -8.89 7.68 23.78
N VAL A 11 -9.38 7.98 23.78
CA VAL A 11 -9.67 7.54 22.98
C VAL A 11 -9.47 7.82 21.95
N LEU A 12 -9.45 8.47 21.90
CA LEU A 12 -9.16 8.82 20.97
C LEU A 12 -8.21 8.46 20.45
N ALA A 13 -7.76 8.39 20.90
CA ALA A 13 -6.74 8.15 20.57
C ALA A 13 -6.83 7.12 19.79
N GLY A 14 -7.08 6.64 20.03
CA GLY A 14 -6.96 5.66 19.39
C GLY A 14 -7.29 5.78 18.17
N ILE A 15 -7.73 6.25 18.16
CA ILE A 15 -8.12 6.41 17.15
C ILE A 15 -7.32 6.69 16.31
N VAL A 16 -6.90 7.08 16.55
CA VAL A 16 -6.22 7.50 15.85
C VAL A 16 -5.64 6.77 15.17
N ALA A 17 -5.69 6.39 15.77
CA ALA A 17 -5.11 5.78 15.19
C ALA A 17 -5.25 5.58 13.92
N GLY A 18 -6.08 5.86 13.56
CA GLY A 18 -6.22 5.67 12.29
C GLY A 18 -5.14 6.27 11.59
N ALA A 19 -4.31 5.56 11.14
CA ALA A 19 -3.30 6.10 10.31
C ALA A 19 -3.94 6.59 9.04
N THR A 20 -3.58 7.78 8.61
CA THR A 20 -3.94 8.26 7.29
C THR A 20 -3.33 7.33 6.25
N PRO A 21 -4.12 6.75 5.36
CA PRO A 21 -3.58 5.87 4.34
C PRO A 21 -2.58 6.59 3.45
N ARG A 22 -1.55 5.88 3.04
CA ARG A 22 -0.53 6.39 2.14
C ARG A 22 -0.04 5.27 1.24
N LEU A 23 0.40 5.66 0.04
CA LEU A 23 1.00 4.73 -0.91
C LEU A 23 2.05 5.49 -1.70
N THR A 24 3.26 4.95 -1.76
CA THR A 24 4.37 5.54 -2.49
C THR A 24 5.10 4.47 -3.28
N VAL A 25 5.83 4.88 -4.29
CA VAL A 25 6.65 3.99 -5.10
C VAL A 25 8.00 4.65 -5.35
N GLN A 26 9.07 3.85 -5.28
CA GLN A 26 10.43 4.30 -5.50
C GLN A 26 11.16 3.30 -6.39
N PRO A 27 11.77 3.74 -7.45
CA PRO A 27 11.69 5.08 -8.05
C PRO A 27 10.33 5.29 -8.70
N THR A 28 10.02 6.53 -9.04
CA THR A 28 8.74 6.84 -9.69
C THR A 28 8.77 6.62 -11.19
N SER A 29 9.95 6.39 -11.75
CA SER A 29 10.15 6.02 -13.17
C SER A 29 11.08 4.83 -13.21
N ILE A 30 10.76 3.86 -14.05
CA ILE A 30 11.51 2.62 -14.11
C ILE A 30 11.44 2.05 -15.52
N ALA A 31 12.52 1.43 -15.96
CA ALA A 31 12.52 0.72 -17.22
C ALA A 31 11.73 -0.58 -17.09
N ARG A 32 11.16 -1.04 -18.18
CA ARG A 32 10.54 -2.36 -18.25
C ARG A 32 11.52 -3.40 -17.74
N GLY A 33 11.00 -4.35 -16.96
CA GLY A 33 11.84 -5.40 -16.38
C GLY A 33 12.55 -4.99 -15.11
N GLY A 34 12.47 -3.72 -14.72
CA GLY A 34 13.11 -3.26 -13.50
C GLY A 34 12.34 -3.61 -12.26
N VAL A 35 12.81 -3.11 -11.13
CA VAL A 35 12.24 -3.39 -9.82
C VAL A 35 11.96 -2.06 -9.12
N VAL A 36 10.77 -1.96 -8.54
CA VAL A 36 10.40 -0.80 -7.73
C VAL A 36 10.07 -1.28 -6.33
N THR A 37 10.12 -0.37 -5.37
CA THR A 37 9.64 -0.64 -4.01
C THR A 37 8.36 0.14 -3.80
N VAL A 38 7.30 -0.57 -3.46
CA VAL A 38 6.01 0.04 -3.13
C VAL A 38 5.84 -0.02 -1.63
N SER A 39 5.54 1.11 -1.03
CA SER A 39 5.39 1.22 0.41
C SER A 39 4.11 1.97 0.73
N GLY A 40 3.58 1.71 1.92
CA GLY A 40 2.39 2.41 2.35
C GLY A 40 2.06 2.15 3.79
N LYS A 41 0.94 2.70 4.22
CA LYS A 41 0.41 2.46 5.55
C LYS A 41 -1.09 2.71 5.55
N GLY A 42 -1.75 2.34 6.63
CA GLY A 42 -3.19 2.45 6.76
C GLY A 42 -3.88 1.11 6.82
N CYS A 43 -3.13 0.01 6.77
CA CYS A 43 -3.69 -1.32 6.96
C CYS A 43 -3.78 -1.64 8.44
N ARG A 44 -4.59 -2.63 8.78
CA ARG A 44 -4.57 -3.16 10.14
C ARG A 44 -3.34 -4.04 10.31
N ALA A 45 -2.82 -4.08 11.53
CA ALA A 45 -1.68 -4.92 11.83
C ALA A 45 -1.94 -6.35 11.41
N GLY A 46 -1.01 -6.95 10.69
CA GLY A 46 -1.10 -8.34 10.28
C GLY A 46 -1.94 -8.63 9.05
N ASP A 47 -2.69 -7.66 8.55
CA ASP A 47 -3.47 -7.85 7.33
C ASP A 47 -2.56 -8.01 6.13
N LEU A 48 -3.04 -8.75 5.14
CA LEU A 48 -2.37 -8.78 3.85
C LEU A 48 -2.72 -7.53 3.08
N ALA A 49 -1.72 -6.85 2.58
CA ALA A 49 -1.87 -5.74 1.66
C ALA A 49 -1.61 -6.28 0.26
N TYR A 50 -2.57 -6.05 -0.63
CA TYR A 50 -2.44 -6.43 -2.03
C TYR A 50 -2.17 -5.18 -2.85
N LEU A 51 -1.06 -5.19 -3.58
CA LEU A 51 -0.60 -4.07 -4.38
C LEU A 51 -0.87 -4.43 -5.84
N ILE A 52 -1.58 -3.57 -6.54
CA ILE A 52 -2.13 -3.88 -7.85
C ILE A 52 -1.77 -2.79 -8.85
N SER A 53 -1.22 -3.19 -9.97
CA SER A 53 -0.96 -2.28 -11.09
C SER A 53 -0.69 -3.09 -12.36
N PRO A 54 -1.15 -2.63 -13.52
CA PRO A 54 -0.96 -3.39 -14.77
C PRO A 54 0.48 -3.83 -15.05
N PRO A 55 1.54 -3.05 -14.74
CA PRO A 55 2.88 -3.51 -15.05
C PRO A 55 3.49 -4.50 -14.05
N PHE A 56 2.78 -4.86 -13.00
CA PHE A 56 3.34 -5.73 -11.97
C PHE A 56 3.39 -7.19 -12.43
N VAL A 57 4.48 -7.86 -12.03
CA VAL A 57 4.59 -9.30 -12.13
C VAL A 57 4.02 -9.86 -10.84
N GLY A 58 2.92 -10.59 -10.93
CA GLY A 58 2.31 -11.19 -9.77
C GLY A 58 0.88 -11.58 -10.02
N ASN A 59 0.34 -12.40 -9.14
CA ASN A 59 -0.98 -12.96 -9.30
C ASN A 59 -1.54 -13.37 -7.93
N ALA A 60 -1.28 -12.53 -6.93
CA ALA A 60 -1.55 -12.90 -5.55
C ALA A 60 -3.05 -12.87 -5.22
N PHE A 61 -3.78 -11.96 -5.82
CA PHE A 61 -5.22 -11.79 -5.57
C PHE A 61 -5.95 -11.72 -6.90
N VAL A 62 -5.56 -10.75 -7.72
CA VAL A 62 -6.02 -10.64 -9.09
C VAL A 62 -4.77 -10.58 -9.95
N ALA A 63 -4.93 -10.62 -11.27
CA ALA A 63 -3.79 -10.51 -12.17
C ALA A 63 -3.03 -9.22 -11.87
N HIS A 64 -1.71 -9.30 -11.91
CA HIS A 64 -0.82 -8.15 -11.72
C HIS A 64 -0.91 -7.58 -10.30
N SER A 65 -1.00 -8.47 -9.32
CA SER A 65 -0.99 -8.08 -7.92
C SER A 65 0.06 -8.86 -7.14
N VAL A 66 0.59 -8.23 -6.10
CA VAL A 66 1.51 -8.86 -5.17
C VAL A 66 1.00 -8.61 -3.77
N ALA A 67 1.38 -9.46 -2.84
CA ALA A 67 0.91 -9.37 -1.47
C ALA A 67 2.07 -9.14 -0.53
N THR A 68 1.81 -8.39 0.52
CA THR A 68 2.76 -8.24 1.61
C THR A 68 1.97 -8.08 2.90
N ARG A 69 2.57 -8.46 4.02
CA ARG A 69 1.87 -8.40 5.30
C ARG A 69 2.15 -7.07 5.99
N ALA A 70 1.11 -6.44 6.49
CA ALA A 70 1.24 -5.20 7.22
C ALA A 70 1.90 -5.45 8.57
N ARG A 71 2.79 -4.54 8.95
CA ARG A 71 3.47 -4.57 10.23
C ARG A 71 2.52 -4.15 11.34
N SER A 72 3.01 -4.19 12.58
CA SER A 72 2.20 -3.85 13.74
C SER A 72 1.68 -2.42 13.72
N ASN A 73 2.37 -1.51 13.03
CA ASN A 73 1.94 -0.12 12.89
C ASN A 73 1.11 0.12 11.62
N GLY A 74 0.73 -0.93 10.89
CA GLY A 74 -0.07 -0.81 9.70
C GLY A 74 0.70 -0.47 8.43
N SER A 75 2.02 -0.38 8.51
CA SER A 75 2.86 -0.09 7.34
C SER A 75 3.20 -1.37 6.60
N PHE A 76 3.52 -1.21 5.32
CA PHE A 76 3.93 -2.33 4.49
C PHE A 76 4.92 -1.83 3.44
N SER A 77 5.70 -2.75 2.91
CA SER A 77 6.67 -2.44 1.87
C SER A 77 6.97 -3.72 1.09
N ARG A 78 7.08 -3.59 -0.21
CA ARG A 78 7.38 -4.73 -1.06
C ARG A 78 8.14 -4.30 -2.30
N ARG A 79 9.16 -5.07 -2.66
CA ARG A 79 9.81 -4.93 -3.95
C ARG A 79 8.97 -5.66 -4.99
N VAL A 80 8.78 -5.03 -6.13
CA VAL A 80 7.91 -5.55 -7.18
C VAL A 80 8.63 -5.50 -8.51
N HIS A 81 8.58 -6.58 -9.24
CA HIS A 81 9.16 -6.66 -10.58
C HIS A 81 8.16 -6.10 -11.60
N ILE A 82 8.67 -5.34 -12.54
CA ILE A 82 7.89 -4.76 -13.62
C ILE A 82 8.01 -5.68 -14.84
N ARG A 83 6.87 -5.98 -15.45
CA ARG A 83 6.82 -6.85 -16.62
C ARG A 83 7.66 -6.28 -17.75
N THR A 84 8.29 -7.15 -18.51
CA THR A 84 9.06 -6.75 -19.68
C THR A 84 8.17 -6.44 -20.87
N SER A 85 6.96 -6.97 -20.89
CA SER A 85 6.05 -6.88 -22.04
C SER A 85 4.99 -5.78 -21.89
N ILE A 86 5.10 -4.93 -20.88
CA ILE A 86 4.16 -3.84 -20.68
C ILE A 86 4.49 -2.69 -21.65
N HIS A 87 3.47 -1.96 -22.08
CA HIS A 87 3.70 -0.77 -22.88
C HIS A 87 4.26 0.34 -22.00
N ALA A 88 5.11 1.18 -22.56
CA ALA A 88 5.60 2.36 -21.86
C ALA A 88 4.42 3.27 -21.58
N GLY A 89 4.42 3.92 -20.42
CA GLY A 89 3.32 4.79 -20.04
C GLY A 89 3.28 5.04 -18.56
N ARG A 90 2.20 5.66 -18.13
CA ARG A 90 1.96 5.98 -16.72
C ARG A 90 0.88 5.07 -16.18
N TYR A 91 1.13 4.53 -15.00
CA TYR A 91 0.23 3.55 -14.40
C TYR A 91 -0.06 3.93 -12.97
N LEU A 92 -1.30 3.66 -12.54
CA LEU A 92 -1.67 3.82 -11.14
C LEU A 92 -1.38 2.52 -10.41
N ILE A 93 -0.90 2.66 -9.18
CA ILE A 93 -0.74 1.56 -8.24
C ILE A 93 -1.80 1.78 -7.18
N THR A 94 -2.57 0.76 -6.90
CA THR A 94 -3.58 0.79 -5.84
C THR A 94 -3.29 -0.30 -4.83
N ALA A 95 -3.91 -0.21 -3.67
CA ALA A 95 -3.70 -1.17 -2.59
C ALA A 95 -5.03 -1.54 -1.96
N ARG A 96 -5.12 -2.79 -1.51
CA ARG A 96 -6.27 -3.30 -0.77
C ARG A 96 -5.76 -3.97 0.50
N CYS A 97 -6.43 -3.70 1.60
CA CYS A 97 -6.09 -4.29 2.90
C CYS A 97 -7.36 -4.81 3.54
N GLY A 98 -7.30 -6.03 4.07
CA GLY A 98 -8.41 -6.59 4.83
C GLY A 98 -9.73 -6.61 4.07
N GLY A 99 -9.67 -6.81 2.77
CA GLY A 99 -10.88 -6.89 1.94
C GLY A 99 -11.41 -5.56 1.46
N GLY A 100 -10.80 -4.44 1.86
CA GLY A 100 -11.21 -3.13 1.43
C GLY A 100 -10.16 -2.40 0.62
N ASN A 101 -10.60 -1.44 -0.18
CA ASN A 101 -9.68 -0.59 -0.93
C ASN A 101 -9.05 0.41 0.03
N LEU A 102 -7.75 0.58 -0.06
CA LEU A 102 -7.05 1.52 0.82
C LEU A 102 -7.43 2.97 0.53
N GLY A 103 -7.88 3.26 -0.67
CA GLY A 103 -8.38 4.58 -1.02
C GLY A 103 -7.35 5.58 -1.48
N VAL A 104 -6.11 5.15 -1.64
CA VAL A 104 -5.03 6.00 -2.14
C VAL A 104 -4.32 5.29 -3.28
N SER A 105 -3.58 6.04 -4.07
CA SER A 105 -2.85 5.49 -5.20
C SER A 105 -1.49 6.15 -5.32
N ALA A 106 -0.61 5.51 -6.07
CA ALA A 106 0.69 6.05 -6.43
C ALA A 106 0.82 5.97 -7.94
N ARG A 107 1.66 6.82 -8.51
CA ARG A 107 1.88 6.85 -9.96
C ARG A 107 3.27 6.35 -10.29
N LEU A 108 3.32 5.50 -11.30
CA LEU A 108 4.57 4.93 -11.79
C LEU A 108 4.67 5.17 -13.28
N ARG A 109 5.81 5.68 -13.73
CA ARG A 109 6.10 5.81 -15.14
C ARG A 109 7.01 4.66 -15.55
N VAL A 110 6.60 3.94 -16.61
CA VAL A 110 7.39 2.84 -17.15
C VAL A 110 7.87 3.22 -18.54
N TYR A 111 9.13 2.98 -18.82
CA TYR A 111 9.71 3.32 -20.13
C TYR A 111 10.57 2.19 -20.69
#